data_7e3845c54f5c0b6456cdbb06dc967b35
#
_entry.id   7e3845c54f5c0b6456cdbb06dc967b35
#
_cell.length_a   1.000
_cell.length_b   1.000
_cell.length_c   1.000
_cell.angle_alpha   90.00
_cell.angle_beta   90.00
_cell.angle_gamma   90.00
#
_symmetry.space_group_name_H-M   'P 1'
#
loop_
_entity.id
_entity.type
_entity.pdbx_description
1 polymer ?
#
loop_
_entity_poly.entity_id
_entity_poly.type
_entity_poly.pdbx_seq_one_letter_code
_entity_poly.pdbx_strand_id
1 'polypeptide(L)'
;MPTIQSQRNLIAKMKLLAVEDLIRGKSLLLIDDSIVRGTQLRETTEYLFESGAKEVHIRPACPPLVYGCKYLNFSRSSSEMDLITRRVIERLENGNVTDEILQEYTNPDSEKYEQMVDEICKELKFTSLRFNRLDDMLDSCGIDKCKLCTYCCLLYTSDA
;
A
#
# COMPACT_ATOMS: atom_id res chain seq x y z
N MET A 1 11.43 32.22 -4.25
CA MET A 1 12.11 30.96 -4.64
C MET A 1 11.13 29.83 -4.44
N PRO A 2 10.84 29.00 -5.46
CA PRO A 2 9.99 27.85 -5.25
C PRO A 2 10.67 26.90 -4.25
N THR A 3 9.93 26.47 -3.25
CA THR A 3 10.44 25.56 -2.23
C THR A 3 10.82 24.21 -2.86
N ILE A 4 11.81 23.54 -2.29
CA ILE A 4 12.29 22.21 -2.74
C ILE A 4 11.12 21.22 -2.91
N GLN A 5 10.04 21.41 -2.15
CA GLN A 5 8.81 20.61 -2.24
C GLN A 5 8.04 20.84 -3.54
N SER A 6 7.94 22.08 -4.03
CA SER A 6 7.25 22.37 -5.31
C SER A 6 8.00 21.81 -6.52
N GLN A 7 9.33 21.76 -6.46
CA GLN A 7 10.14 21.11 -7.50
C GLN A 7 10.01 19.59 -7.46
N ARG A 8 9.94 18.98 -6.26
CA ARG A 8 9.69 17.53 -6.12
C ARG A 8 8.34 17.13 -6.67
N ASN A 9 7.29 17.91 -6.39
CA ASN A 9 5.94 17.68 -6.93
C ASN A 9 5.89 17.86 -8.45
N LEU A 10 6.63 18.81 -8.99
CA LEU A 10 6.74 19.00 -10.43
C LEU A 10 7.44 17.81 -11.11
N ILE A 11 8.54 17.33 -10.52
CA ILE A 11 9.30 16.15 -11.02
C ILE A 11 8.46 14.87 -10.90
N ALA A 12 7.68 14.70 -9.85
CA ALA A 12 6.76 13.58 -9.69
C ALA A 12 5.65 13.60 -10.76
N LYS A 13 5.08 14.76 -11.03
CA LYS A 13 4.10 14.96 -12.13
C LYS A 13 4.72 14.72 -13.53
N MET A 14 5.99 15.02 -13.72
CA MET A 14 6.70 14.76 -14.99
C MET A 14 7.01 13.27 -15.24
N LYS A 15 6.96 12.42 -14.22
CA LYS A 15 7.18 10.97 -14.36
C LYS A 15 5.95 10.22 -14.88
N LEU A 16 4.77 10.80 -14.77
CA LEU A 16 3.52 10.27 -15.28
C LEU A 16 2.95 11.27 -16.31
N LEU A 17 3.25 11.05 -17.56
CA LEU A 17 2.55 11.72 -18.67
C LEU A 17 1.22 11.00 -18.88
N ALA A 18 0.18 11.50 -18.24
CA ALA A 18 -1.18 11.05 -18.53
C ALA A 18 -1.57 11.49 -19.93
N VAL A 19 -1.80 10.54 -20.81
CA VAL A 19 -2.41 10.81 -22.10
C VAL A 19 -3.92 10.92 -21.86
N GLU A 20 -4.43 12.13 -21.73
CA GLU A 20 -5.83 12.39 -21.35
C GLU A 20 -6.84 11.62 -22.22
N ASP A 21 -6.60 11.51 -23.52
CA ASP A 21 -7.46 10.78 -24.46
C ASP A 21 -7.58 9.29 -24.12
N LEU A 22 -6.56 8.70 -23.48
CA LEU A 22 -6.59 7.31 -23.05
C LEU A 22 -7.21 7.11 -21.66
N ILE A 23 -7.34 8.18 -20.87
CA ILE A 23 -7.79 8.15 -19.48
C ILE A 23 -9.22 8.62 -19.33
N ARG A 24 -9.60 9.67 -20.06
CA ARG A 24 -10.89 10.33 -19.92
C ARG A 24 -12.07 9.36 -20.06
N GLY A 25 -12.90 9.31 -19.01
CA GLY A 25 -14.08 8.45 -18.92
C GLY A 25 -13.78 6.95 -18.76
N LYS A 26 -12.52 6.55 -18.55
CA LYS A 26 -12.14 5.15 -18.39
C LYS A 26 -12.05 4.74 -16.92
N SER A 27 -12.32 3.45 -16.68
CA SER A 27 -11.97 2.77 -15.42
C SER A 27 -10.56 2.22 -15.54
N LEU A 28 -9.69 2.65 -14.66
CA LEU A 28 -8.26 2.30 -14.68
C LEU A 28 -7.97 1.25 -13.63
N LEU A 29 -7.20 0.23 -14.02
CA LEU A 29 -6.62 -0.73 -13.10
C LEU A 29 -5.12 -0.48 -13.02
N LEU A 30 -4.65 -0.06 -11.84
CA LEU A 30 -3.23 0.10 -11.57
C LEU A 30 -2.72 -1.09 -10.76
N ILE A 31 -1.61 -1.64 -11.22
CA ILE A 31 -0.88 -2.70 -10.53
C ILE A 31 0.43 -2.07 -10.05
N ASP A 32 0.71 -2.23 -8.76
CA ASP A 32 1.93 -1.73 -8.13
C ASP A 32 2.59 -2.86 -7.32
N ASP A 33 3.85 -2.70 -6.94
CA ASP A 33 4.54 -3.71 -6.14
C ASP A 33 4.00 -3.74 -4.71
N SER A 34 3.94 -2.61 -4.04
CA SER A 34 3.51 -2.51 -2.64
C SER A 34 3.03 -1.10 -2.25
N ILE A 35 2.18 -1.01 -1.24
CA ILE A 35 1.80 0.27 -0.62
C ILE A 35 2.54 0.41 0.72
N VAL A 36 3.49 1.33 0.78
CA VAL A 36 4.24 1.62 2.01
C VAL A 36 3.62 2.81 2.75
N ARG A 37 3.85 4.02 2.26
CA ARG A 37 3.33 5.27 2.87
C ARG A 37 2.03 5.76 2.26
N GLY A 38 1.76 5.37 1.04
CA GLY A 38 0.57 5.73 0.27
C GLY A 38 0.59 7.15 -0.35
N THR A 39 1.52 8.03 0.08
CA THR A 39 1.52 9.44 -0.36
C THR A 39 1.63 9.59 -1.87
N GLN A 40 2.56 8.87 -2.49
CA GLN A 40 2.78 8.93 -3.94
C GLN A 40 1.57 8.37 -4.71
N LEU A 41 0.99 7.26 -4.25
CA LEU A 41 -0.19 6.67 -4.87
C LEU A 41 -1.41 7.58 -4.76
N ARG A 42 -1.59 8.25 -3.63
CA ARG A 42 -2.66 9.23 -3.47
C ARG A 42 -2.51 10.39 -4.47
N GLU A 43 -1.31 10.98 -4.59
CA GLU A 43 -1.04 12.05 -5.56
C GLU A 43 -1.29 11.58 -7.00
N THR A 44 -0.86 10.35 -7.34
CA THR A 44 -1.11 9.72 -8.64
C THR A 44 -2.61 9.56 -8.90
N THR A 45 -3.36 9.08 -7.92
CA THR A 45 -4.80 8.87 -8.04
C THR A 45 -5.55 10.19 -8.25
N GLU A 46 -5.21 11.21 -7.47
CA GLU A 46 -5.77 12.55 -7.62
C GLU A 46 -5.51 13.09 -9.04
N TYR A 47 -4.28 12.94 -9.53
CA TYR A 47 -3.92 13.36 -10.88
C TYR A 47 -4.68 12.60 -11.98
N LEU A 48 -4.92 11.30 -11.82
CA LEU A 48 -5.70 10.50 -12.76
C LEU A 48 -7.17 10.95 -12.81
N PHE A 49 -7.77 11.25 -11.65
CA PHE A 49 -9.12 11.81 -11.62
C PHE A 49 -9.19 13.22 -12.23
N GLU A 50 -8.20 14.09 -11.95
CA GLU A 50 -8.07 15.39 -12.58
C GLU A 50 -7.95 15.27 -14.11
N SER A 51 -7.28 14.22 -14.61
CA SER A 51 -7.16 13.90 -16.04
C SER A 51 -8.44 13.27 -16.65
N GLY A 52 -9.49 13.11 -15.84
CA GLY A 52 -10.80 12.64 -16.28
C GLY A 52 -11.05 11.15 -16.18
N ALA A 53 -10.25 10.41 -15.42
CA ALA A 53 -10.55 9.01 -15.09
C ALA A 53 -11.92 8.89 -14.42
N LYS A 54 -12.70 7.87 -14.79
CA LYS A 54 -13.99 7.56 -14.16
C LYS A 54 -13.80 6.81 -12.85
N GLU A 55 -12.91 5.85 -12.85
CA GLU A 55 -12.61 4.96 -11.71
C GLU A 55 -11.11 4.65 -11.68
N VAL A 56 -10.56 4.50 -10.46
CA VAL A 56 -9.17 4.08 -10.26
C VAL A 56 -9.14 2.93 -9.26
N HIS A 57 -8.80 1.76 -9.74
CA HIS A 57 -8.70 0.52 -8.98
C HIS A 57 -7.25 0.16 -8.76
N ILE A 58 -6.86 -0.19 -7.53
CA ILE A 58 -5.48 -0.54 -7.19
C ILE A 58 -5.39 -2.01 -6.78
N ARG A 59 -4.36 -2.68 -7.29
CA ARG A 59 -4.02 -4.08 -6.98
C ARG A 59 -2.52 -4.20 -6.70
N PRO A 60 -2.08 -4.04 -5.45
CA PRO A 60 -0.71 -4.29 -5.07
C PRO A 60 -0.36 -5.77 -5.22
N ALA A 61 0.84 -6.06 -5.72
CA ALA A 61 1.33 -7.43 -5.82
C ALA A 61 1.68 -8.04 -4.45
N CYS A 62 2.09 -7.18 -3.49
CA CYS A 62 2.35 -7.59 -2.12
C CYS A 62 1.10 -7.47 -1.24
N PRO A 63 1.00 -8.28 -0.16
CA PRO A 63 0.05 -8.06 0.93
C PRO A 63 0.27 -6.72 1.64
N PRO A 64 -0.63 -6.30 2.55
CA PRO A 64 -0.39 -5.13 3.39
C PRO A 64 0.91 -5.28 4.20
N LEU A 65 1.72 -4.22 4.23
CA LEU A 65 2.93 -4.19 5.03
C LEU A 65 2.59 -3.67 6.42
N VAL A 66 2.59 -4.56 7.41
CA VAL A 66 2.23 -4.24 8.80
C VAL A 66 3.47 -3.92 9.64
N TYR A 67 4.65 -4.43 9.24
CA TYR A 67 5.91 -4.23 9.93
C TYR A 67 6.98 -3.63 9.02
N GLY A 68 7.83 -2.78 9.59
CA GLY A 68 8.96 -2.21 8.86
C GLY A 68 10.01 -3.27 8.51
N CYS A 69 10.50 -3.29 7.28
CA CYS A 69 11.55 -4.22 6.88
C CYS A 69 12.86 -3.93 7.63
N LYS A 70 13.50 -4.97 8.17
CA LYS A 70 14.79 -4.85 8.85
C LYS A 70 15.95 -4.58 7.90
N TYR A 71 15.81 -4.94 6.63
CA TYR A 71 16.89 -4.94 5.65
C TYR A 71 16.77 -3.85 4.59
N LEU A 72 15.55 -3.49 4.19
CA LEU A 72 15.30 -2.55 3.09
C LEU A 72 14.94 -1.16 3.61
N ASN A 73 15.69 -0.16 3.18
CA ASN A 73 15.56 1.21 3.66
C ASN A 73 14.25 1.91 3.29
N PHE A 74 13.56 1.51 2.21
CA PHE A 74 12.33 2.17 1.77
C PHE A 74 11.14 1.91 2.70
N SER A 75 11.12 0.76 3.38
CA SER A 75 10.16 0.42 4.43
C SER A 75 10.77 0.50 5.84
N ARG A 76 12.09 0.79 5.93
CA ARG A 76 12.77 1.09 7.18
C ARG A 76 12.41 2.51 7.58
N SER A 77 11.28 2.64 8.23
CA SER A 77 10.84 3.91 8.75
C SER A 77 11.60 4.22 10.05
N SER A 78 11.80 5.50 10.33
CA SER A 78 12.21 5.97 11.65
C SER A 78 11.11 5.70 12.69
N SER A 79 9.90 5.40 12.24
CA SER A 79 8.73 5.01 13.01
C SER A 79 7.86 4.05 12.18
N GLU A 80 7.28 3.03 12.81
CA GLU A 80 6.28 2.14 12.19
C GLU A 80 5.06 2.92 11.69
N MET A 81 4.81 4.11 12.24
CA MET A 81 3.75 5.03 11.83
C MET A 81 3.96 5.64 10.43
N ASP A 82 5.12 5.42 9.80
CA ASP A 82 5.32 5.75 8.39
C ASP A 82 4.56 4.79 7.46
N LEU A 83 4.24 3.58 7.92
CA LEU A 83 3.42 2.63 7.17
C LEU A 83 1.95 3.07 7.22
N ILE A 84 1.30 3.12 6.05
CA ILE A 84 -0.12 3.49 5.99
C ILE A 84 -0.99 2.52 6.78
N THR A 85 -0.69 1.22 6.71
CA THR A 85 -1.37 0.17 7.46
C THR A 85 -1.35 0.43 8.96
N ARG A 86 -0.16 0.75 9.52
CA ARG A 86 0.00 1.05 10.95
C ARG A 86 -0.78 2.30 11.38
N ARG A 87 -0.74 3.37 10.57
CA ARG A 87 -1.52 4.57 10.86
C ARG A 87 -3.02 4.31 10.89
N VAL A 88 -3.49 3.49 9.95
CA VAL A 88 -4.90 3.12 9.87
C VAL A 88 -5.29 2.24 11.06
N ILE A 89 -4.50 1.21 11.39
CA ILE A 89 -4.75 0.34 12.54
C ILE A 89 -4.75 1.13 13.84
N GLU A 90 -3.77 2.00 14.06
CA GLU A 90 -3.69 2.86 15.26
C GLU A 90 -4.96 3.70 15.44
N ARG A 91 -5.50 4.21 14.34
CA ARG A 91 -6.72 5.00 14.32
C ARG A 91 -7.97 4.15 14.60
N LEU A 92 -8.06 2.94 14.03
CA LEU A 92 -9.17 2.02 14.26
C LEU A 92 -9.21 1.50 15.69
N GLU A 93 -8.05 1.23 16.28
CA GLU A 93 -7.93 0.70 17.66
C GLU A 93 -7.78 1.80 18.73
N ASN A 94 -7.92 3.09 18.34
CA ASN A 94 -7.78 4.24 19.25
C ASN A 94 -6.47 4.22 20.08
N GLY A 95 -5.38 3.79 19.47
CA GLY A 95 -4.07 3.70 20.11
C GLY A 95 -3.81 2.43 20.93
N ASN A 96 -4.78 1.51 21.02
CA ASN A 96 -4.65 0.26 21.79
C ASN A 96 -4.21 -0.90 20.89
N VAL A 97 -3.02 -0.81 20.33
CA VAL A 97 -2.49 -1.80 19.39
C VAL A 97 -1.54 -2.77 20.11
N THR A 98 -1.93 -4.05 20.14
CA THR A 98 -1.08 -5.17 20.65
C THR A 98 -0.66 -6.06 19.48
N ASP A 99 0.31 -6.95 19.72
CA ASP A 99 0.75 -7.90 18.69
C ASP A 99 -0.38 -8.87 18.27
N GLU A 100 -1.24 -9.27 19.20
CA GLU A 100 -2.41 -10.10 18.91
C GLU A 100 -3.39 -9.39 17.99
N ILE A 101 -3.67 -8.10 18.26
CA ILE A 101 -4.52 -7.27 17.41
C ILE A 101 -3.90 -7.13 16.01
N LEU A 102 -2.59 -6.89 15.93
CA LEU A 102 -1.91 -6.79 14.64
C LEU A 102 -2.01 -8.08 13.82
N GLN A 103 -1.96 -9.25 14.46
CA GLN A 103 -2.13 -10.53 13.78
C GLN A 103 -3.52 -10.67 13.15
N GLU A 104 -4.58 -10.14 13.77
CA GLU A 104 -5.90 -10.13 13.17
C GLU A 104 -5.94 -9.31 11.87
N TYR A 105 -5.20 -8.19 11.82
CA TYR A 105 -5.06 -7.36 10.62
C TYR A 105 -4.20 -7.99 9.52
N THR A 106 -3.44 -9.03 9.80
CA THR A 106 -2.69 -9.78 8.77
C THR A 106 -3.49 -10.92 8.16
N ASN A 107 -4.61 -11.32 8.78
CA ASN A 107 -5.49 -12.37 8.28
C ASN A 107 -6.48 -11.83 7.24
N PRO A 108 -6.34 -12.18 5.94
CA PRO A 108 -7.17 -11.64 4.87
C PRO A 108 -8.65 -12.05 4.95
N ASP A 109 -9.01 -12.99 5.84
CA ASP A 109 -10.37 -13.46 6.04
C ASP A 109 -11.01 -12.85 7.31
N SER A 110 -10.33 -11.92 7.98
CA SER A 110 -10.85 -11.22 9.18
C SER A 110 -11.60 -9.95 8.82
N GLU A 111 -12.59 -9.59 9.64
CA GLU A 111 -13.31 -8.31 9.52
C GLU A 111 -12.37 -7.11 9.72
N LYS A 112 -11.39 -7.22 10.60
CA LYS A 112 -10.41 -6.16 10.86
C LYS A 112 -9.54 -5.88 9.63
N TYR A 113 -9.14 -6.94 8.91
CA TYR A 113 -8.42 -6.78 7.66
C TYR A 113 -9.25 -6.02 6.62
N GLU A 114 -10.52 -6.39 6.44
CA GLU A 114 -11.42 -5.70 5.52
C GLU A 114 -11.61 -4.24 5.90
N GLN A 115 -11.83 -3.94 7.18
CA GLN A 115 -11.94 -2.57 7.69
C GLN A 115 -10.66 -1.75 7.41
N MET A 116 -9.49 -2.31 7.63
CA MET A 116 -8.22 -1.66 7.33
C MET A 116 -8.08 -1.35 5.83
N VAL A 117 -8.40 -2.32 4.97
CA VAL A 117 -8.33 -2.15 3.51
C VAL A 117 -9.28 -1.06 3.04
N ASP A 118 -10.50 -1.03 3.58
CA ASP A 118 -11.51 -0.01 3.25
C ASP A 118 -11.05 1.38 3.68
N GLU A 119 -10.47 1.52 4.88
CA GLU A 119 -9.96 2.80 5.36
C GLU A 119 -8.73 3.28 4.56
N ILE A 120 -7.83 2.39 4.17
CA ILE A 120 -6.72 2.71 3.26
C ILE A 120 -7.27 3.16 1.90
N CYS A 121 -8.26 2.46 1.37
CA CYS A 121 -8.90 2.79 0.10
C CYS A 121 -9.49 4.20 0.11
N LYS A 122 -10.21 4.56 1.20
CA LYS A 122 -10.78 5.90 1.40
C LYS A 122 -9.70 6.97 1.54
N GLU A 123 -8.67 6.73 2.38
CA GLU A 123 -7.58 7.68 2.62
C GLU A 123 -6.81 8.01 1.35
N LEU A 124 -6.59 7.02 0.48
CA LEU A 124 -5.87 7.16 -0.78
C LEU A 124 -6.79 7.51 -1.97
N LYS A 125 -8.10 7.65 -1.73
CA LYS A 125 -9.12 8.04 -2.72
C LYS A 125 -9.26 7.08 -3.89
N PHE A 126 -9.00 5.79 -3.67
CA PHE A 126 -9.22 4.77 -4.69
C PHE A 126 -10.71 4.45 -4.85
N THR A 127 -11.12 4.05 -6.05
CA THR A 127 -12.45 3.46 -6.27
C THR A 127 -12.53 2.08 -5.64
N SER A 128 -11.46 1.29 -5.70
CA SER A 128 -11.31 0.03 -4.96
C SER A 128 -9.86 -0.34 -4.74
N LEU A 129 -9.61 -1.01 -3.63
CA LEU A 129 -8.31 -1.58 -3.26
C LEU A 129 -8.50 -3.06 -2.92
N ARG A 130 -7.63 -3.91 -3.46
CA ARG A 130 -7.47 -5.31 -3.01
C ARG A 130 -6.01 -5.68 -3.06
N PHE A 131 -5.49 -6.13 -1.95
CA PHE A 131 -4.14 -6.66 -1.86
C PHE A 131 -4.10 -8.11 -2.35
N ASN A 132 -2.92 -8.54 -2.80
CA ASN A 132 -2.67 -9.95 -3.06
C ASN A 132 -2.62 -10.73 -1.73
N ARG A 133 -3.00 -11.99 -1.77
CA ARG A 133 -2.84 -12.89 -0.61
C ARG A 133 -1.38 -13.30 -0.49
N LEU A 134 -0.89 -13.43 0.74
CA LEU A 134 0.50 -13.80 0.97
C LEU A 134 0.85 -15.15 0.35
N ASP A 135 -0.03 -16.15 0.52
CA ASP A 135 0.20 -17.48 -0.04
C ASP A 135 0.29 -17.48 -1.55
N ASP A 136 -0.59 -16.73 -2.23
CA ASP A 136 -0.59 -16.60 -3.70
C ASP A 136 0.71 -15.91 -4.19
N MET A 137 1.15 -14.88 -3.47
CA MET A 137 2.43 -14.22 -3.77
C MET A 137 3.60 -15.17 -3.61
N LEU A 138 3.66 -15.92 -2.51
CA LEU A 138 4.74 -16.87 -2.25
C LEU A 138 4.76 -18.01 -3.28
N ASP A 139 3.59 -18.54 -3.63
CA ASP A 139 3.46 -19.59 -4.67
C ASP A 139 3.93 -19.10 -6.04
N SER A 140 3.68 -17.83 -6.37
CA SER A 140 4.13 -17.22 -7.63
C SER A 140 5.65 -17.09 -7.75
N CYS A 141 6.38 -17.10 -6.63
CA CYS A 141 7.85 -17.01 -6.64
C CYS A 141 8.53 -18.29 -7.15
N GLY A 142 7.85 -19.43 -7.16
CA GLY A 142 8.38 -20.69 -7.70
C GLY A 142 9.53 -21.31 -6.87
N ILE A 143 9.72 -20.87 -5.62
CA ILE A 143 10.71 -21.39 -4.68
C ILE A 143 10.02 -21.76 -3.35
N ASP A 144 10.69 -22.57 -2.54
CA ASP A 144 10.18 -22.99 -1.26
C ASP A 144 9.85 -21.79 -0.37
N LYS A 145 8.63 -21.76 0.18
CA LYS A 145 8.13 -20.67 1.04
C LYS A 145 9.02 -20.41 2.25
N CYS A 146 9.64 -21.46 2.82
CA CYS A 146 10.53 -21.34 3.95
C CYS A 146 11.84 -20.57 3.65
N LYS A 147 12.16 -20.37 2.36
CA LYS A 147 13.31 -19.57 1.90
C LYS A 147 12.97 -18.10 1.64
N LEU A 148 11.73 -17.70 1.84
CA LEU A 148 11.23 -16.35 1.60
C LEU A 148 10.98 -15.62 2.91
N CYS A 149 11.50 -14.41 3.04
CA CYS A 149 11.25 -13.57 4.20
C CYS A 149 9.86 -12.92 4.09
N THR A 150 9.01 -13.16 5.09
CA THR A 150 7.65 -12.59 5.18
C THR A 150 7.48 -11.64 6.37
N TYR A 151 8.58 -11.22 6.99
CA TYR A 151 8.58 -10.42 8.22
C TYR A 151 7.70 -9.18 8.15
N CYS A 152 7.78 -8.41 7.06
CA CYS A 152 7.00 -7.19 6.92
C CYS A 152 5.49 -7.40 6.80
N CYS A 153 5.05 -8.62 6.46
CA CYS A 153 3.64 -8.99 6.33
C CYS A 153 3.09 -9.67 7.59
N LEU A 154 3.89 -10.52 8.26
CA LEU A 154 3.40 -11.43 9.30
C LEU A 154 4.18 -11.38 10.64
N LEU A 155 5.24 -10.58 10.78
CA LEU A 155 6.22 -10.66 11.86
C LEU A 155 6.99 -12.00 11.93
N TYR A 156 6.56 -13.00 11.20
CA TYR A 156 7.21 -14.32 11.18
C TYR A 156 8.31 -14.36 10.13
N THR A 157 9.52 -14.61 10.60
CA THR A 157 10.54 -15.28 9.81
C THR A 157 10.62 -16.69 10.35
N SER A 158 10.39 -17.71 9.52
CA SER A 158 10.96 -19.01 9.84
C SER A 158 12.45 -18.78 10.15
N ASP A 159 12.91 -19.19 11.31
CA ASP A 159 14.32 -19.15 11.66
C ASP A 159 15.10 -19.89 10.57
N ALA A 160 15.78 -19.11 9.74
CA ALA A 160 16.74 -19.59 8.76
C ALA A 160 18.13 -19.16 9.22
#